data_3d4f213c04a1581c42103cd211752df1
#
_entry.id   3d4f213c04a1581c42103cd211752df1
#
_cell.length_a   1.000
_cell.length_b   1.000
_cell.length_c   1.000
_cell.angle_alpha   90.00
_cell.angle_beta   90.00
_cell.angle_gamma   90.00
#
_symmetry.space_group_name_H-M   'P 1'
#
loop_
_entity.id
_entity.type
_entity.pdbx_description
1 polymer ?
#
loop_
_entity_poly.entity_id
_entity_poly.type
_entity_poly.pdbx_seq_one_letter_code
_entity_poly.pdbx_strand_id
1 'polypeptide(L)'
;MTCPLELVRDRGGSIGLFVLDGLGGLPHPDGGKTELEAANTPQLDALAKISSLGRIQLLPPGITPGSGPGHMSLFGHDPMQLEFGRGLLEALGSDYPLATGEIAARGNFCSIDEKGLVSDRRAGRPSDEECHRICELLMQQISLDGVQVRLLAGKQHRFTWVITGDALGAAVNDNDPQVTGREPLPLKGRGASSERTALLATEWIRRAREVLATEQVANGVLLRGFSSRPDVPTFEQLYNLRSGAIAIYPMYRGVAKLVGMDSLDAGNDLKEQAESLSRAVSDGYDFLFVHHKDTDTAGHSGDFDAKVAAIETFDAALPSFLEAGLDVVAITGDHSTPTSMAQHSWHPVPLLVHSRRVLPVEGVPFTERGCIYGDIGTIRGQELMPLLLAHADRLDKFGA
;
A
#
# COMPACT_ATOMS: atom_id res chain seq x y z
N MET A 1 4.67 20.24 1.74
CA MET A 1 4.74 21.30 0.71
C MET A 1 5.08 20.59 -0.58
N THR A 2 4.10 20.44 -1.48
CA THR A 2 4.30 19.86 -2.81
C THR A 2 5.14 20.83 -3.65
N CYS A 3 5.93 20.31 -4.60
CA CYS A 3 6.62 21.14 -5.59
C CYS A 3 5.58 21.97 -6.34
N PRO A 4 5.81 23.30 -6.53
CA PRO A 4 4.92 24.11 -7.35
C PRO A 4 4.88 23.57 -8.78
N LEU A 5 3.68 23.28 -9.30
CA LEU A 5 3.50 22.71 -10.65
C LEU A 5 4.13 23.61 -11.74
N GLU A 6 4.14 24.92 -11.51
CA GLU A 6 4.77 25.91 -12.40
C GLU A 6 6.28 25.73 -12.60
N LEU A 7 6.94 24.97 -11.71
CA LEU A 7 8.35 24.60 -11.86
C LEU A 7 8.56 23.28 -12.59
N VAL A 8 7.51 22.52 -12.82
CA VAL A 8 7.62 21.20 -13.46
C VAL A 8 7.71 21.38 -14.97
N ARG A 9 8.73 20.74 -15.57
CA ARG A 9 8.95 20.73 -17.03
C ARG A 9 8.20 19.58 -17.68
N ASP A 10 7.70 19.80 -18.87
CA ASP A 10 7.02 18.79 -19.72
C ASP A 10 7.98 17.70 -20.22
N ARG A 11 9.29 17.92 -20.12
CA ARG A 11 10.33 17.01 -20.64
C ARG A 11 11.42 16.80 -19.60
N GLY A 12 11.97 15.60 -19.59
CA GLY A 12 13.07 15.21 -18.70
C GLY A 12 13.31 13.71 -18.81
N GLY A 13 14.12 13.18 -17.90
CA GLY A 13 14.42 11.77 -17.80
C GLY A 13 13.28 10.95 -17.21
N SER A 14 13.33 9.64 -17.43
CA SER A 14 12.44 8.65 -16.83
C SER A 14 12.84 8.35 -15.39
N ILE A 15 11.84 8.07 -14.53
CA ILE A 15 12.03 7.83 -13.09
C ILE A 15 11.46 6.46 -12.71
N GLY A 16 12.26 5.62 -12.07
CA GLY A 16 11.82 4.38 -11.42
C GLY A 16 11.88 4.51 -9.90
N LEU A 17 10.77 4.21 -9.22
CA LEU A 17 10.70 4.08 -7.78
C LEU A 17 10.47 2.62 -7.43
N PHE A 18 11.50 1.96 -6.88
CA PHE A 18 11.43 0.58 -6.41
C PHE A 18 11.19 0.56 -4.90
N VAL A 19 10.05 0.04 -4.50
CA VAL A 19 9.68 -0.07 -3.09
C VAL A 19 9.76 -1.53 -2.66
N LEU A 20 10.72 -1.81 -1.79
CA LEU A 20 10.80 -3.05 -1.04
C LEU A 20 9.95 -2.85 0.21
N ASP A 21 8.79 -3.46 0.23
CA ASP A 21 7.81 -3.31 1.30
C ASP A 21 8.40 -3.66 2.66
N GLY A 22 8.32 -2.76 3.62
CA GLY A 22 8.86 -2.98 4.95
C GLY A 22 10.38 -3.11 5.02
N LEU A 23 11.16 -2.56 4.07
CA LEU A 23 12.61 -2.74 3.94
C LEU A 23 13.37 -2.41 5.24
N GLY A 24 13.01 -1.31 5.92
CA GLY A 24 13.74 -0.91 7.13
C GLY A 24 13.69 -1.97 8.23
N GLY A 25 14.82 -2.16 8.89
CA GLY A 25 15.03 -3.11 9.98
C GLY A 25 15.55 -2.45 11.25
N LEU A 26 15.67 -3.26 12.30
CA LEU A 26 16.32 -2.92 13.56
C LEU A 26 17.39 -3.97 13.89
N PRO A 27 18.39 -3.62 14.70
CA PRO A 27 19.40 -4.59 15.09
C PRO A 27 18.81 -5.83 15.74
N HIS A 28 19.21 -7.01 15.24
CA HIS A 28 18.83 -8.27 15.86
C HIS A 28 19.40 -8.35 17.28
N PRO A 29 18.62 -8.81 18.28
CA PRO A 29 19.07 -8.86 19.68
C PRO A 29 20.40 -9.60 19.88
N ASP A 30 20.64 -10.67 19.12
CA ASP A 30 21.81 -11.53 19.28
C ASP A 30 23.03 -11.10 18.44
N GLY A 31 22.86 -10.29 17.39
CA GLY A 31 23.92 -10.01 16.41
C GLY A 31 24.22 -8.53 16.17
N GLY A 32 23.38 -7.63 16.62
CA GLY A 32 23.57 -6.19 16.44
C GLY A 32 23.51 -5.69 15.00
N LYS A 33 23.21 -6.55 14.00
CA LYS A 33 22.96 -6.21 12.60
C LYS A 33 21.46 -6.12 12.34
N THR A 34 21.06 -5.22 11.43
CA THR A 34 19.74 -5.23 10.81
C THR A 34 19.68 -6.31 9.73
N GLU A 35 18.49 -6.61 9.21
CA GLU A 35 18.35 -7.59 8.14
C GLU A 35 19.09 -7.13 6.87
N LEU A 36 19.00 -5.82 6.54
CA LEU A 36 19.72 -5.25 5.39
C LEU A 36 21.24 -5.24 5.59
N GLU A 37 21.73 -5.02 6.82
CA GLU A 37 23.17 -5.12 7.15
C GLU A 37 23.70 -6.57 7.14
N ALA A 38 22.84 -7.55 7.34
CA ALA A 38 23.21 -8.97 7.33
C ALA A 38 23.17 -9.58 5.92
N ALA A 39 22.32 -9.06 5.05
CA ALA A 39 22.15 -9.53 3.69
C ALA A 39 23.43 -9.34 2.85
N ASN A 40 23.72 -10.32 1.98
CA ASN A 40 24.76 -10.22 0.98
C ASN A 40 24.21 -9.57 -0.28
N THR A 41 24.48 -8.28 -0.48
CA THR A 41 23.85 -7.44 -1.51
C THR A 41 24.87 -6.82 -2.48
N PRO A 42 25.64 -7.63 -3.25
CA PRO A 42 26.71 -7.11 -4.09
C PRO A 42 26.25 -6.14 -5.18
N GLN A 43 25.02 -6.25 -5.68
CA GLN A 43 24.49 -5.37 -6.72
C GLN A 43 24.06 -4.02 -6.11
N LEU A 44 23.35 -4.03 -4.99
CA LEU A 44 23.00 -2.82 -4.23
C LEU A 44 24.26 -2.11 -3.74
N ASP A 45 25.27 -2.85 -3.26
CA ASP A 45 26.56 -2.29 -2.82
C ASP A 45 27.32 -1.64 -3.98
N ALA A 46 27.29 -2.25 -5.18
CA ALA A 46 27.89 -1.66 -6.37
C ALA A 46 27.14 -0.38 -6.79
N LEU A 47 25.81 -0.40 -6.77
CA LEU A 47 24.97 0.75 -7.11
C LEU A 47 25.14 1.88 -6.08
N ALA A 48 25.24 1.57 -4.80
CA ALA A 48 25.41 2.55 -3.72
C ALA A 48 26.68 3.41 -3.90
N LYS A 49 27.77 2.83 -4.41
CA LYS A 49 29.05 3.55 -4.66
C LYS A 49 28.93 4.68 -5.67
N ILE A 50 27.91 4.65 -6.51
CA ILE A 50 27.66 5.62 -7.58
C ILE A 50 26.30 6.29 -7.43
N SER A 51 25.76 6.33 -6.21
CA SER A 51 24.43 6.84 -5.88
C SER A 51 24.49 7.78 -4.69
N SER A 52 23.50 8.64 -4.55
CA SER A 52 23.23 9.42 -3.33
C SER A 52 22.43 8.59 -2.36
N LEU A 53 22.80 8.63 -1.08
CA LEU A 53 22.15 7.87 0.00
C LEU A 53 21.52 8.79 1.04
N GLY A 54 20.48 8.32 1.69
CA GLY A 54 19.82 8.99 2.80
C GLY A 54 18.72 8.14 3.42
N ARG A 55 17.81 8.80 4.14
CA ARG A 55 16.67 8.14 4.79
C ARG A 55 15.40 8.92 4.55
N ILE A 56 14.27 8.23 4.59
CA ILE A 56 12.95 8.86 4.50
C ILE A 56 12.20 8.70 5.82
N GLN A 57 11.75 9.82 6.39
CA GLN A 57 10.75 9.86 7.45
C GLN A 57 9.36 9.96 6.80
N LEU A 58 8.63 8.86 6.75
CA LEU A 58 7.36 8.76 6.01
C LEU A 58 6.20 9.46 6.70
N LEU A 59 6.11 9.35 8.02
CA LEU A 59 5.17 10.06 8.89
C LEU A 59 5.92 10.86 9.96
N PRO A 60 5.28 11.79 10.67
CA PRO A 60 5.94 12.48 11.77
C PRO A 60 6.60 11.53 12.76
N PRO A 61 7.73 11.90 13.39
CA PRO A 61 8.48 11.04 14.30
C PRO A 61 7.60 10.38 15.37
N GLY A 62 7.76 9.07 15.56
CA GLY A 62 7.01 8.29 16.52
C GLY A 62 5.66 7.74 15.99
N ILE A 63 5.19 8.17 14.83
CA ILE A 63 3.97 7.65 14.21
C ILE A 63 4.36 6.52 13.25
N THR A 64 3.81 5.34 13.49
CA THR A 64 4.04 4.15 12.66
C THR A 64 3.18 4.20 11.40
N PRO A 65 3.76 4.17 10.21
CA PRO A 65 2.99 4.11 8.97
C PRO A 65 2.39 2.72 8.74
N GLY A 66 1.18 2.68 8.19
CA GLY A 66 0.70 1.53 7.44
C GLY A 66 1.13 1.64 5.98
N SER A 67 1.03 0.55 5.20
CA SER A 67 1.50 0.54 3.79
C SER A 67 0.80 1.60 2.92
N GLY A 68 -0.52 1.80 3.07
CA GLY A 68 -1.24 2.86 2.32
C GLY A 68 -0.68 4.27 2.60
N PRO A 69 -0.67 4.74 3.86
CA PRO A 69 -0.08 6.01 4.24
C PRO A 69 1.40 6.15 3.86
N GLY A 70 2.21 5.09 3.99
CA GLY A 70 3.62 5.08 3.59
C GLY A 70 3.79 5.39 2.11
N HIS A 71 3.10 4.65 1.23
CA HIS A 71 3.12 4.89 -0.21
C HIS A 71 2.62 6.28 -0.59
N MET A 72 1.52 6.75 0.03
CA MET A 72 1.02 8.09 -0.25
C MET A 72 2.05 9.17 0.11
N SER A 73 2.81 8.96 1.19
CA SER A 73 3.92 9.85 1.56
C SER A 73 5.02 9.85 0.49
N LEU A 74 5.43 8.67 0.00
CA LEU A 74 6.40 8.54 -1.10
C LEU A 74 5.91 9.19 -2.40
N PHE A 75 4.61 9.14 -2.66
CA PHE A 75 3.98 9.75 -3.83
C PHE A 75 3.76 11.27 -3.69
N GLY A 76 4.22 11.87 -2.58
CA GLY A 76 4.20 13.31 -2.36
C GLY A 76 2.93 13.85 -1.70
N HIS A 77 2.02 12.98 -1.29
CA HIS A 77 0.81 13.37 -0.56
C HIS A 77 1.07 13.44 0.95
N ASP A 78 0.29 14.26 1.67
CA ASP A 78 0.30 14.28 3.13
C ASP A 78 -0.70 13.23 3.66
N PRO A 79 -0.22 12.05 4.11
CA PRO A 79 -1.10 11.00 4.57
C PRO A 79 -1.85 11.33 5.85
N MET A 80 -1.41 12.35 6.61
CA MET A 80 -2.10 12.80 7.82
C MET A 80 -3.39 13.58 7.51
N GLN A 81 -3.52 14.07 6.27
CA GLN A 81 -4.72 14.76 5.78
C GLN A 81 -5.67 13.84 5.01
N LEU A 82 -5.27 12.60 4.76
CA LEU A 82 -6.01 11.66 3.94
C LEU A 82 -6.65 10.57 4.82
N GLU A 83 -7.97 10.44 4.75
CA GLU A 83 -8.69 9.35 5.41
C GLU A 83 -8.78 8.15 4.47
N PHE A 84 -7.84 7.21 4.61
CA PHE A 84 -7.87 5.94 3.89
C PHE A 84 -8.40 4.83 4.77
N GLY A 85 -9.63 4.41 4.53
CA GLY A 85 -10.13 3.18 5.10
C GLY A 85 -9.71 1.97 4.24
N ARG A 86 -9.65 0.81 4.87
CA ARG A 86 -9.29 -0.45 4.18
C ARG A 86 -10.26 -0.82 3.06
N GLY A 87 -11.53 -0.40 3.16
CA GLY A 87 -12.54 -0.66 2.13
C GLY A 87 -12.20 -0.06 0.77
N LEU A 88 -11.73 1.19 0.75
CA LEU A 88 -11.29 1.84 -0.50
C LEU A 88 -10.15 1.07 -1.17
N LEU A 89 -9.10 0.75 -0.39
CA LEU A 89 -7.93 0.07 -0.94
C LEU A 89 -8.26 -1.34 -1.45
N GLU A 90 -9.13 -2.07 -0.75
CA GLU A 90 -9.62 -3.38 -1.20
C GLU A 90 -10.46 -3.26 -2.49
N ALA A 91 -11.35 -2.26 -2.60
CA ALA A 91 -12.15 -2.04 -3.79
C ALA A 91 -11.27 -1.73 -5.01
N LEU A 92 -10.36 -0.76 -4.87
CA LEU A 92 -9.44 -0.38 -5.94
C LEU A 92 -8.49 -1.54 -6.32
N GLY A 93 -8.01 -2.28 -5.32
CA GLY A 93 -7.17 -3.46 -5.55
C GLY A 93 -7.89 -4.62 -6.26
N SER A 94 -9.22 -4.67 -6.15
CA SER A 94 -10.07 -5.63 -6.88
C SER A 94 -10.51 -5.10 -8.25
N ASP A 95 -9.84 -4.09 -8.80
CA ASP A 95 -10.16 -3.44 -10.07
C ASP A 95 -11.56 -2.78 -10.11
N TYR A 96 -12.15 -2.52 -8.94
CA TYR A 96 -13.41 -1.79 -8.83
C TYR A 96 -13.14 -0.29 -8.72
N PRO A 97 -13.56 0.50 -9.73
CA PRO A 97 -13.35 1.94 -9.73
C PRO A 97 -14.38 2.60 -8.80
N LEU A 98 -14.09 2.62 -7.47
CA LEU A 98 -14.98 3.25 -6.51
C LEU A 98 -15.32 4.68 -6.96
N ALA A 99 -16.59 4.93 -7.23
CA ALA A 99 -17.06 6.22 -7.72
C ALA A 99 -17.22 7.24 -6.58
N THR A 100 -17.25 8.51 -6.92
CA THR A 100 -17.57 9.57 -5.96
C THR A 100 -18.98 9.33 -5.41
N GLY A 101 -19.14 9.36 -4.08
CA GLY A 101 -20.42 9.10 -3.40
C GLY A 101 -20.66 7.63 -3.02
N GLU A 102 -19.83 6.70 -3.49
CA GLU A 102 -19.86 5.33 -3.02
C GLU A 102 -19.06 5.19 -1.71
N ILE A 103 -19.52 4.29 -0.83
CA ILE A 103 -18.80 3.92 0.38
C ILE A 103 -18.40 2.44 0.28
N ALA A 104 -17.13 2.17 0.52
CA ALA A 104 -16.60 0.82 0.61
C ALA A 104 -16.22 0.45 2.05
N ALA A 105 -16.38 -0.81 2.42
CA ALA A 105 -15.86 -1.37 3.65
C ALA A 105 -15.26 -2.75 3.38
N ARG A 106 -14.19 -3.11 4.07
CA ARG A 106 -13.68 -4.47 4.06
C ARG A 106 -14.61 -5.36 4.85
N GLY A 107 -15.15 -6.39 4.21
CA GLY A 107 -15.95 -7.44 4.83
C GLY A 107 -15.11 -8.67 5.17
N ASN A 108 -15.43 -9.29 6.29
CA ASN A 108 -14.94 -10.62 6.64
C ASN A 108 -16.13 -11.50 6.95
N PHE A 109 -16.23 -12.69 6.37
CA PHE A 109 -17.06 -13.75 6.90
C PHE A 109 -16.49 -14.23 8.23
N CYS A 110 -17.36 -14.48 9.20
CA CYS A 110 -16.98 -14.90 10.55
C CYS A 110 -17.94 -15.98 11.05
N SER A 111 -17.54 -16.67 12.12
CA SER A 111 -18.41 -17.56 12.87
C SER A 111 -18.91 -16.87 14.12
N ILE A 112 -20.22 -16.94 14.36
CA ILE A 112 -20.89 -16.40 15.55
C ILE A 112 -21.57 -17.56 16.26
N ASP A 113 -21.34 -17.68 17.56
CA ASP A 113 -21.91 -18.74 18.38
C ASP A 113 -23.39 -18.46 18.78
N GLU A 114 -24.02 -19.41 19.47
CA GLU A 114 -25.43 -19.29 19.93
C GLU A 114 -25.66 -18.12 20.90
N LYS A 115 -24.61 -17.61 21.54
CA LYS A 115 -24.66 -16.44 22.44
C LYS A 115 -24.47 -15.12 21.70
N GLY A 116 -24.25 -15.15 20.37
CA GLY A 116 -24.00 -13.97 19.57
C GLY A 116 -22.55 -13.49 19.59
N LEU A 117 -21.60 -14.29 20.13
CA LEU A 117 -20.22 -13.92 20.24
C LEU A 117 -19.44 -14.40 19.00
N VAL A 118 -18.49 -13.61 18.53
CA VAL A 118 -17.56 -14.00 17.46
C VAL A 118 -16.67 -15.12 17.96
N SER A 119 -16.87 -16.34 17.48
CA SER A 119 -16.06 -17.51 17.81
C SER A 119 -14.84 -17.67 16.88
N ASP A 120 -15.00 -17.31 15.60
CA ASP A 120 -13.90 -17.21 14.63
C ASP A 120 -14.10 -16.01 13.71
N ARG A 121 -13.12 -15.10 13.69
CA ARG A 121 -13.13 -13.88 12.86
C ARG A 121 -12.83 -14.14 11.37
N ARG A 122 -12.55 -15.37 11.01
CA ARG A 122 -12.13 -15.80 9.67
C ARG A 122 -12.96 -16.92 9.09
N ALA A 123 -14.02 -17.34 9.79
CA ALA A 123 -14.93 -18.43 9.37
C ALA A 123 -14.18 -19.69 8.87
N GLY A 124 -13.16 -20.15 9.62
CA GLY A 124 -12.35 -21.30 9.23
C GLY A 124 -11.52 -21.11 7.96
N ARG A 125 -11.47 -19.90 7.39
CA ARG A 125 -10.83 -19.59 6.10
C ARG A 125 -11.42 -20.42 4.95
N PRO A 126 -12.65 -20.15 4.52
CA PRO A 126 -13.25 -20.82 3.38
C PRO A 126 -12.39 -20.67 2.12
N SER A 127 -12.59 -21.54 1.13
CA SER A 127 -11.93 -21.38 -0.16
C SER A 127 -12.39 -20.12 -0.90
N ASP A 128 -11.65 -19.69 -1.92
CA ASP A 128 -12.01 -18.51 -2.72
C ASP A 128 -13.35 -18.76 -3.46
N GLU A 129 -13.59 -19.99 -3.93
CA GLU A 129 -14.85 -20.38 -4.57
C GLU A 129 -16.03 -20.28 -3.60
N GLU A 130 -15.83 -20.71 -2.35
CA GLU A 130 -16.85 -20.61 -1.32
C GLU A 130 -17.13 -19.16 -0.93
N CYS A 131 -16.10 -18.30 -0.87
CA CYS A 131 -16.26 -16.87 -0.69
C CYS A 131 -17.12 -16.25 -1.82
N HIS A 132 -16.84 -16.61 -3.08
CA HIS A 132 -17.63 -16.18 -4.23
C HIS A 132 -19.09 -16.62 -4.12
N ARG A 133 -19.34 -17.90 -3.82
CA ARG A 133 -20.68 -18.46 -3.64
C ARG A 133 -21.49 -17.70 -2.59
N ILE A 134 -20.89 -17.44 -1.44
CA ILE A 134 -21.55 -16.71 -0.35
C ILE A 134 -21.83 -15.25 -0.75
N CYS A 135 -20.90 -14.58 -1.40
CA CYS A 135 -21.10 -13.21 -1.89
C CYS A 135 -22.27 -13.14 -2.89
N GLU A 136 -22.36 -14.08 -3.85
CA GLU A 136 -23.46 -14.15 -4.81
C GLU A 136 -24.79 -14.44 -4.12
N LEU A 137 -24.83 -15.38 -3.16
CA LEU A 137 -26.02 -15.70 -2.37
C LEU A 137 -26.56 -14.43 -1.66
N LEU A 138 -25.68 -13.68 -0.99
CA LEU A 138 -26.06 -12.45 -0.28
C LEU A 138 -26.56 -11.36 -1.24
N MET A 139 -25.89 -11.16 -2.39
CA MET A 139 -26.33 -10.19 -3.41
C MET A 139 -27.69 -10.53 -4.02
N GLN A 140 -28.02 -11.82 -4.16
CA GLN A 140 -29.31 -12.27 -4.70
C GLN A 140 -30.45 -12.13 -3.69
N GLN A 141 -30.18 -12.31 -2.40
CA GLN A 141 -31.23 -12.39 -1.38
C GLN A 141 -31.42 -11.12 -0.58
N ILE A 142 -30.46 -10.18 -0.60
CA ILE A 142 -30.54 -8.94 0.19
C ILE A 142 -30.68 -7.74 -0.73
N SER A 143 -31.81 -7.06 -0.58
CA SER A 143 -32.06 -5.76 -1.21
C SER A 143 -32.41 -4.74 -0.11
N LEU A 144 -31.85 -3.55 -0.20
CA LEU A 144 -32.17 -2.42 0.67
C LEU A 144 -32.84 -1.31 -0.12
N ASP A 145 -33.85 -0.67 0.47
CA ASP A 145 -34.58 0.39 -0.21
C ASP A 145 -33.72 1.66 -0.40
N GLY A 146 -33.72 2.18 -1.63
CA GLY A 146 -33.07 3.45 -1.98
C GLY A 146 -31.54 3.39 -2.06
N VAL A 147 -30.94 2.19 -2.01
CA VAL A 147 -29.49 1.99 -2.17
C VAL A 147 -29.19 0.68 -2.89
N GLN A 148 -28.01 0.60 -3.48
CA GLN A 148 -27.49 -0.64 -4.04
C GLN A 148 -26.32 -1.12 -3.20
N VAL A 149 -26.25 -2.42 -2.94
CA VAL A 149 -25.11 -3.06 -2.28
C VAL A 149 -24.47 -4.04 -3.26
N ARG A 150 -23.16 -3.94 -3.40
CA ARG A 150 -22.33 -4.84 -4.19
C ARG A 150 -21.30 -5.50 -3.30
N LEU A 151 -21.04 -6.77 -3.50
CA LEU A 151 -19.96 -7.51 -2.86
C LEU A 151 -18.93 -7.92 -3.92
N LEU A 152 -17.67 -7.65 -3.61
CA LEU A 152 -16.54 -8.11 -4.41
C LEU A 152 -15.86 -9.20 -3.59
N ALA A 153 -15.93 -10.44 -4.03
CA ALA A 153 -15.28 -11.54 -3.35
C ALA A 153 -13.76 -11.36 -3.40
N GLY A 154 -13.11 -11.53 -2.26
CA GLY A 154 -11.66 -11.52 -2.11
C GLY A 154 -11.11 -12.92 -1.86
N LYS A 155 -9.95 -13.01 -1.21
CA LYS A 155 -9.37 -14.30 -0.85
C LYS A 155 -9.94 -14.83 0.45
N GLN A 156 -10.30 -16.13 0.47
CA GLN A 156 -10.79 -16.85 1.64
C GLN A 156 -12.05 -16.18 2.24
N HIS A 157 -11.95 -15.73 3.49
CA HIS A 157 -13.05 -15.13 4.25
C HIS A 157 -13.29 -13.64 3.96
N ARG A 158 -12.57 -13.05 3.00
CA ARG A 158 -12.57 -11.59 2.75
C ARG A 158 -13.43 -11.22 1.57
N PHE A 159 -14.14 -10.13 1.69
CA PHE A 159 -14.84 -9.48 0.59
C PHE A 159 -14.82 -7.95 0.77
N THR A 160 -15.11 -7.23 -0.30
CA THR A 160 -15.36 -5.79 -0.21
C THR A 160 -16.86 -5.56 -0.28
N TRP A 161 -17.39 -4.85 0.68
CA TRP A 161 -18.77 -4.37 0.72
C TRP A 161 -18.79 -2.95 0.17
N VAL A 162 -19.59 -2.70 -0.87
CA VAL A 162 -19.74 -1.38 -1.49
C VAL A 162 -21.21 -1.01 -1.45
N ILE A 163 -21.52 0.19 -1.00
CA ILE A 163 -22.88 0.74 -1.04
C ILE A 163 -22.91 2.02 -1.89
N THR A 164 -23.93 2.10 -2.76
CA THR A 164 -24.19 3.23 -3.65
C THR A 164 -25.57 3.81 -3.33
N GLY A 165 -25.65 5.12 -3.17
CA GLY A 165 -26.91 5.82 -2.90
C GLY A 165 -26.70 7.26 -2.48
N ASP A 166 -27.80 7.98 -2.30
CA ASP A 166 -27.77 9.39 -1.91
C ASP A 166 -27.45 9.56 -0.42
N ALA A 167 -26.78 10.66 -0.09
CA ALA A 167 -26.51 11.11 1.26
C ALA A 167 -25.80 10.05 2.14
N LEU A 168 -24.85 9.33 1.58
CA LEU A 168 -23.97 8.39 2.29
C LEU A 168 -22.70 9.07 2.78
N GLY A 169 -22.17 8.60 3.93
CA GLY A 169 -20.92 9.10 4.51
C GLY A 169 -20.05 7.97 5.06
N ALA A 170 -18.73 8.18 5.05
CA ALA A 170 -17.74 7.15 5.39
C ALA A 170 -17.31 7.16 6.87
N ALA A 171 -17.65 8.19 7.64
CA ALA A 171 -17.21 8.31 9.04
C ALA A 171 -17.99 7.35 9.98
N VAL A 172 -17.90 6.05 9.69
CA VAL A 172 -18.54 4.94 10.41
C VAL A 172 -17.45 4.10 11.09
N ASN A 173 -17.68 3.72 12.36
CA ASN A 173 -16.75 2.84 13.09
C ASN A 173 -16.80 1.40 12.57
N ASP A 174 -15.77 0.63 12.90
CA ASP A 174 -15.75 -0.82 12.66
C ASP A 174 -16.76 -1.55 13.55
N ASN A 175 -17.41 -2.62 13.03
CA ASN A 175 -18.16 -3.54 13.89
C ASN A 175 -17.35 -4.79 14.30
N ASP A 176 -16.15 -4.97 13.75
CA ASP A 176 -15.22 -6.04 14.13
C ASP A 176 -14.61 -5.73 15.50
N PRO A 177 -14.86 -6.55 16.56
CA PRO A 177 -14.29 -6.34 17.89
C PRO A 177 -12.77 -6.63 17.94
N GLN A 178 -12.20 -7.16 16.84
CA GLN A 178 -10.80 -7.55 16.66
C GLN A 178 -10.29 -8.66 17.58
N VAL A 179 -11.17 -9.22 18.41
CA VAL A 179 -10.93 -10.36 19.29
C VAL A 179 -12.09 -11.35 19.21
N THR A 180 -11.86 -12.60 19.57
CA THR A 180 -12.92 -13.61 19.72
C THR A 180 -13.54 -13.52 21.13
N GLY A 181 -14.72 -14.14 21.31
CA GLY A 181 -15.44 -14.13 22.58
C GLY A 181 -16.14 -12.81 22.92
N ARG A 182 -16.32 -11.93 21.94
CA ARG A 182 -17.06 -10.66 22.06
C ARG A 182 -18.14 -10.59 21.01
N GLU A 183 -19.20 -9.85 21.31
CA GLU A 183 -20.22 -9.48 20.32
C GLU A 183 -19.62 -8.54 19.26
N PRO A 184 -20.11 -8.58 18.00
CA PRO A 184 -19.83 -7.52 17.03
C PRO A 184 -20.21 -6.16 17.59
N LEU A 185 -19.36 -5.16 17.38
CA LEU A 185 -19.61 -3.81 17.87
C LEU A 185 -20.78 -3.16 17.11
N PRO A 186 -21.61 -2.32 17.77
CA PRO A 186 -22.63 -1.56 17.06
C PRO A 186 -21.99 -0.54 16.12
N LEU A 187 -22.51 -0.45 14.90
CA LEU A 187 -22.11 0.59 13.96
C LEU A 187 -22.71 1.94 14.37
N LYS A 188 -21.90 2.99 14.28
CA LYS A 188 -22.27 4.38 14.55
C LYS A 188 -21.59 5.30 13.54
N GLY A 189 -22.33 6.24 12.99
CA GLY A 189 -21.80 7.26 12.09
C GLY A 189 -21.55 8.59 12.79
N ARG A 190 -20.58 9.34 12.32
CA ARG A 190 -20.40 10.75 12.73
C ARG A 190 -21.01 11.67 11.68
N GLY A 191 -22.08 12.37 12.04
CA GLY A 191 -22.86 13.21 11.14
C GLY A 191 -23.96 12.45 10.39
N ALA A 192 -24.95 13.18 9.86
CA ALA A 192 -26.17 12.60 9.31
C ALA A 192 -25.95 11.59 8.18
N SER A 193 -25.05 11.87 7.25
CA SER A 193 -24.76 10.97 6.11
C SER A 193 -24.11 9.67 6.59
N SER A 194 -23.15 9.75 7.53
CA SER A 194 -22.47 8.56 8.08
C SER A 194 -23.40 7.75 9.00
N GLU A 195 -24.27 8.39 9.72
CA GLU A 195 -25.31 7.70 10.53
C GLU A 195 -26.27 6.93 9.60
N ARG A 196 -26.67 7.51 8.46
CA ARG A 196 -27.46 6.81 7.44
C ARG A 196 -26.72 5.56 6.94
N THR A 197 -25.42 5.68 6.62
CA THR A 197 -24.60 4.52 6.19
C THR A 197 -24.54 3.46 7.30
N ALA A 198 -24.35 3.86 8.56
CA ALA A 198 -24.30 2.94 9.70
C ALA A 198 -25.62 2.17 9.90
N LEU A 199 -26.76 2.84 9.77
CA LEU A 199 -28.09 2.21 9.85
C LEU A 199 -28.30 1.21 8.71
N LEU A 200 -27.99 1.59 7.47
CA LEU A 200 -28.10 0.70 6.30
C LEU A 200 -27.17 -0.51 6.40
N ALA A 201 -25.93 -0.31 6.84
CA ALA A 201 -24.98 -1.40 7.04
C ALA A 201 -25.42 -2.34 8.18
N THR A 202 -26.00 -1.80 9.27
CA THR A 202 -26.57 -2.60 10.36
C THR A 202 -27.73 -3.47 9.87
N GLU A 203 -28.64 -2.89 9.09
CA GLU A 203 -29.76 -3.65 8.51
C GLU A 203 -29.29 -4.70 7.52
N TRP A 204 -28.26 -4.36 6.67
CA TRP A 204 -27.67 -5.34 5.76
C TRP A 204 -27.02 -6.50 6.53
N ILE A 205 -26.25 -6.23 7.59
CA ILE A 205 -25.62 -7.25 8.45
C ILE A 205 -26.68 -8.16 9.07
N ARG A 206 -27.80 -7.58 9.57
CA ARG A 206 -28.90 -8.33 10.15
C ARG A 206 -29.49 -9.33 9.13
N ARG A 207 -29.80 -8.85 7.91
CA ARG A 207 -30.31 -9.73 6.82
C ARG A 207 -29.27 -10.75 6.38
N ALA A 208 -28.00 -10.37 6.32
CA ALA A 208 -26.92 -11.31 5.99
C ALA A 208 -26.85 -12.47 7.00
N ARG A 209 -27.02 -12.21 8.29
CA ARG A 209 -27.08 -13.26 9.32
C ARG A 209 -28.29 -14.19 9.15
N GLU A 210 -29.42 -13.67 8.72
CA GLU A 210 -30.62 -14.49 8.43
C GLU A 210 -30.39 -15.40 7.24
N VAL A 211 -29.83 -14.89 6.16
CA VAL A 211 -29.48 -15.68 4.95
C VAL A 211 -28.43 -16.74 5.28
N LEU A 212 -27.43 -16.39 6.09
CA LEU A 212 -26.32 -17.28 6.46
C LEU A 212 -26.63 -18.21 7.64
N ALA A 213 -27.84 -18.20 8.20
CA ALA A 213 -28.21 -19.00 9.39
C ALA A 213 -28.02 -20.52 9.17
N THR A 214 -28.04 -20.99 7.93
CA THR A 214 -27.83 -22.39 7.57
C THR A 214 -26.37 -22.73 7.29
N GLU A 215 -25.49 -21.73 7.18
CA GLU A 215 -24.06 -21.96 6.98
C GLU A 215 -23.41 -22.37 8.30
N GLN A 216 -22.66 -23.48 8.27
CA GLN A 216 -22.10 -24.05 9.50
C GLN A 216 -20.97 -23.21 10.10
N VAL A 217 -20.21 -22.53 9.26
CA VAL A 217 -18.99 -21.82 9.67
C VAL A 217 -19.07 -20.32 9.37
N ALA A 218 -19.45 -19.94 8.14
CA ALA A 218 -19.54 -18.56 7.70
C ALA A 218 -20.95 -17.98 7.95
N ASN A 219 -21.41 -18.01 9.22
CA ASN A 219 -22.77 -17.62 9.61
C ASN A 219 -22.92 -16.16 10.05
N GLY A 220 -21.86 -15.35 9.88
CA GLY A 220 -21.87 -13.92 10.21
C GLY A 220 -20.92 -13.12 9.34
N VAL A 221 -21.05 -11.81 9.44
CA VAL A 221 -20.21 -10.85 8.70
C VAL A 221 -19.72 -9.72 9.63
N LEU A 222 -18.50 -9.27 9.39
CA LEU A 222 -17.88 -8.15 10.05
C LEU A 222 -17.44 -7.13 8.99
N LEU A 223 -17.76 -5.85 9.18
CA LEU A 223 -17.38 -4.74 8.32
C LEU A 223 -16.44 -3.79 9.04
N ARG A 224 -15.40 -3.33 8.33
CA ARG A 224 -14.39 -2.44 8.89
C ARG A 224 -13.75 -1.53 7.85
N GLY A 225 -13.23 -0.38 8.30
CA GLY A 225 -12.51 0.56 7.46
C GLY A 225 -13.40 1.18 6.39
N PHE A 226 -14.60 1.65 6.80
CA PHE A 226 -15.49 2.39 5.91
C PHE A 226 -14.76 3.59 5.32
N SER A 227 -14.86 3.76 4.01
CA SER A 227 -14.20 4.85 3.29
C SER A 227 -14.91 5.18 1.99
N SER A 228 -14.87 6.44 1.62
CA SER A 228 -15.17 6.93 0.29
C SER A 228 -13.88 7.09 -0.51
N ARG A 229 -13.99 7.27 -1.82
CA ARG A 229 -12.85 7.72 -2.63
C ARG A 229 -12.53 9.17 -2.24
N PRO A 230 -11.32 9.47 -1.71
CA PRO A 230 -10.91 10.84 -1.48
C PRO A 230 -10.62 11.54 -2.81
N ASP A 231 -10.78 12.85 -2.83
CA ASP A 231 -10.31 13.69 -3.93
C ASP A 231 -8.79 13.89 -3.75
N VAL A 232 -8.03 13.04 -4.44
CA VAL A 232 -6.58 13.02 -4.38
C VAL A 232 -6.03 13.45 -5.74
N PRO A 233 -5.19 14.49 -5.80
CA PRO A 233 -4.52 14.87 -7.05
C PRO A 233 -3.74 13.71 -7.65
N THR A 234 -3.82 13.56 -8.97
CA THR A 234 -3.08 12.51 -9.69
C THR A 234 -1.62 12.91 -9.94
N PHE A 235 -0.79 11.95 -10.34
CA PHE A 235 0.60 12.21 -10.75
C PHE A 235 0.67 13.19 -11.94
N GLU A 236 -0.27 13.09 -12.88
CA GLU A 236 -0.38 14.04 -13.98
C GLU A 236 -0.67 15.46 -13.45
N GLN A 237 -1.62 15.59 -12.52
CA GLN A 237 -1.98 16.88 -11.91
C GLN A 237 -0.88 17.49 -11.03
N LEU A 238 -0.08 16.67 -10.33
CA LEU A 238 0.96 17.15 -9.43
C LEU A 238 2.31 17.36 -10.13
N TYR A 239 2.64 16.51 -11.11
CA TYR A 239 3.99 16.39 -11.63
C TYR A 239 4.07 16.36 -13.15
N ASN A 240 2.93 16.46 -13.83
CA ASN A 240 2.84 16.33 -15.29
C ASN A 240 3.57 15.08 -15.82
N LEU A 241 3.38 13.93 -15.13
CA LEU A 241 4.01 12.64 -15.45
C LEU A 241 2.97 11.63 -15.92
N ARG A 242 3.25 10.97 -17.04
CA ARG A 242 2.59 9.72 -17.39
C ARG A 242 3.17 8.61 -16.52
N SER A 243 2.36 8.04 -15.63
CA SER A 243 2.83 7.14 -14.57
C SER A 243 2.22 5.76 -14.66
N GLY A 244 3.03 4.73 -14.39
CA GLY A 244 2.62 3.32 -14.36
C GLY A 244 3.07 2.61 -13.09
N ALA A 245 2.30 1.59 -12.69
CA ALA A 245 2.56 0.78 -11.51
C ALA A 245 2.67 -0.71 -11.86
N ILE A 246 3.77 -1.32 -11.46
CA ILE A 246 4.09 -2.75 -11.61
C ILE A 246 4.06 -3.37 -10.21
N ALA A 247 2.88 -3.83 -9.79
CA ALA A 247 2.64 -4.38 -8.46
C ALA A 247 1.76 -5.63 -8.52
N ILE A 248 2.23 -6.73 -7.96
CA ILE A 248 1.52 -8.02 -7.98
C ILE A 248 0.29 -7.97 -7.02
N TYR A 249 0.46 -7.37 -5.86
CA TYR A 249 -0.57 -7.40 -4.81
C TYR A 249 -1.66 -6.34 -5.03
N PRO A 250 -2.95 -6.71 -4.89
CA PRO A 250 -4.09 -5.84 -5.16
C PRO A 250 -4.08 -4.50 -4.41
N MET A 251 -3.67 -4.49 -3.13
CA MET A 251 -3.65 -3.29 -2.31
C MET A 251 -2.73 -2.21 -2.92
N TYR A 252 -1.56 -2.57 -3.42
CA TYR A 252 -0.60 -1.61 -3.98
C TYR A 252 -1.01 -1.11 -5.36
N ARG A 253 -1.67 -1.97 -6.17
CA ARG A 253 -2.37 -1.54 -7.38
C ARG A 253 -3.46 -0.52 -7.06
N GLY A 254 -4.22 -0.76 -5.96
CA GLY A 254 -5.24 0.16 -5.49
C GLY A 254 -4.69 1.53 -5.10
N VAL A 255 -3.59 1.56 -4.34
CA VAL A 255 -2.92 2.83 -3.95
C VAL A 255 -2.40 3.57 -5.19
N ALA A 256 -1.77 2.86 -6.14
CA ALA A 256 -1.28 3.44 -7.39
C ALA A 256 -2.42 4.02 -8.24
N LYS A 257 -3.52 3.28 -8.41
CA LYS A 257 -4.73 3.76 -9.12
C LYS A 257 -5.36 5.00 -8.47
N LEU A 258 -5.28 5.11 -7.15
CA LEU A 258 -5.82 6.26 -6.43
C LEU A 258 -5.15 7.56 -6.85
N VAL A 259 -3.85 7.53 -7.11
CA VAL A 259 -3.05 8.66 -7.58
C VAL A 259 -2.93 8.73 -9.11
N GLY A 260 -3.76 7.97 -9.85
CA GLY A 260 -3.89 8.05 -11.29
C GLY A 260 -2.83 7.28 -12.08
N MET A 261 -2.08 6.35 -11.48
CA MET A 261 -1.15 5.50 -12.21
C MET A 261 -1.89 4.41 -13.00
N ASP A 262 -1.41 4.12 -14.21
CA ASP A 262 -1.84 2.95 -14.97
C ASP A 262 -1.38 1.65 -14.28
N SER A 263 -2.28 0.69 -14.14
CA SER A 263 -1.90 -0.63 -13.62
C SER A 263 -1.32 -1.47 -14.75
N LEU A 264 -0.02 -1.72 -14.71
CA LEU A 264 0.70 -2.52 -15.69
C LEU A 264 0.73 -3.99 -15.28
N ASP A 265 0.95 -4.87 -16.28
CA ASP A 265 1.12 -6.29 -16.00
C ASP A 265 2.40 -6.51 -15.18
N ALA A 266 2.25 -6.98 -13.96
CA ALA A 266 3.37 -7.22 -13.06
C ALA A 266 3.92 -8.66 -13.12
N GLY A 267 3.30 -9.53 -13.91
CA GLY A 267 3.65 -10.95 -13.91
C GLY A 267 3.52 -11.59 -12.52
N ASN A 268 4.32 -12.61 -12.25
CA ASN A 268 4.27 -13.41 -11.03
C ASN A 268 5.56 -13.35 -10.21
N ASP A 269 6.65 -12.86 -10.79
CA ASP A 269 7.97 -12.82 -10.16
C ASP A 269 8.78 -11.56 -10.57
N LEU A 270 9.96 -11.39 -9.98
CA LEU A 270 10.84 -10.24 -10.23
C LEU A 270 11.34 -10.16 -11.67
N LYS A 271 11.51 -11.30 -12.36
CA LYS A 271 11.93 -11.31 -13.75
C LYS A 271 10.84 -10.76 -14.66
N GLU A 272 9.61 -11.23 -14.50
CA GLU A 272 8.46 -10.74 -15.27
C GLU A 272 8.17 -9.25 -14.95
N GLN A 273 8.40 -8.80 -13.71
CA GLN A 273 8.35 -7.38 -13.35
C GLN A 273 9.42 -6.56 -14.09
N ALA A 274 10.66 -7.04 -14.20
CA ALA A 274 11.72 -6.35 -14.93
C ALA A 274 11.44 -6.27 -16.43
N GLU A 275 10.88 -7.33 -17.02
CA GLU A 275 10.41 -7.32 -18.41
C GLU A 275 9.28 -6.32 -18.64
N SER A 276 8.35 -6.23 -17.70
CA SER A 276 7.25 -5.24 -17.73
C SER A 276 7.80 -3.82 -17.62
N LEU A 277 8.78 -3.59 -16.74
CA LEU A 277 9.45 -2.31 -16.61
C LEU A 277 10.10 -1.88 -17.92
N SER A 278 10.84 -2.77 -18.57
CA SER A 278 11.53 -2.49 -19.85
C SER A 278 10.53 -2.13 -20.96
N ARG A 279 9.38 -2.84 -21.02
CA ARG A 279 8.30 -2.49 -21.95
C ARG A 279 7.73 -1.10 -21.66
N ALA A 280 7.44 -0.81 -20.39
CA ALA A 280 6.86 0.48 -19.99
C ALA A 280 7.80 1.66 -20.27
N VAL A 281 9.10 1.51 -20.05
CA VAL A 281 10.10 2.54 -20.44
C VAL A 281 10.06 2.76 -21.95
N SER A 282 10.02 1.67 -22.76
CA SER A 282 9.93 1.75 -24.21
C SER A 282 8.62 2.39 -24.69
N ASP A 283 7.53 2.23 -23.96
CA ASP A 283 6.21 2.81 -24.20
C ASP A 283 6.10 4.29 -23.79
N GLY A 284 7.20 4.85 -23.25
CA GLY A 284 7.32 6.28 -22.93
C GLY A 284 6.61 6.69 -21.62
N TYR A 285 6.57 5.82 -20.63
CA TYR A 285 6.18 6.22 -19.28
C TYR A 285 7.28 7.08 -18.64
N ASP A 286 6.86 8.17 -17.98
CA ASP A 286 7.76 9.10 -17.31
C ASP A 286 8.14 8.65 -15.90
N PHE A 287 7.19 7.97 -15.22
CA PHE A 287 7.36 7.48 -13.86
C PHE A 287 6.84 6.05 -13.74
N LEU A 288 7.65 5.17 -13.14
CA LEU A 288 7.32 3.77 -12.96
C LEU A 288 7.53 3.36 -11.49
N PHE A 289 6.44 2.96 -10.85
CA PHE A 289 6.44 2.40 -9.51
C PHE A 289 6.53 0.87 -9.59
N VAL A 290 7.55 0.30 -8.97
CA VAL A 290 7.75 -1.17 -8.87
C VAL A 290 7.70 -1.58 -7.41
N HIS A 291 6.87 -2.57 -7.10
CA HIS A 291 6.63 -2.99 -5.72
C HIS A 291 7.01 -4.45 -5.48
N HIS A 292 7.84 -4.69 -4.45
CA HIS A 292 8.25 -6.02 -3.98
C HIS A 292 7.77 -6.26 -2.54
N LYS A 293 6.96 -7.32 -2.32
CA LYS A 293 6.24 -7.56 -1.04
C LYS A 293 6.98 -8.43 -0.03
N ASP A 294 7.90 -9.28 -0.46
CA ASP A 294 8.37 -10.42 0.34
C ASP A 294 9.14 -10.00 1.60
N THR A 295 9.81 -8.86 1.57
CA THR A 295 10.54 -8.29 2.71
C THR A 295 9.62 -7.96 3.90
N ASP A 296 8.41 -7.44 3.64
CA ASP A 296 7.42 -7.19 4.69
C ASP A 296 6.78 -8.49 5.21
N THR A 297 6.50 -9.42 4.30
CA THR A 297 5.94 -10.72 4.67
C THR A 297 6.86 -11.46 5.66
N ALA A 298 8.17 -11.47 5.39
CA ALA A 298 9.19 -12.03 6.25
C ALA A 298 9.33 -11.21 7.56
N GLY A 299 9.29 -9.88 7.49
CA GLY A 299 9.30 -8.99 8.65
C GLY A 299 8.19 -9.31 9.64
N HIS A 300 6.96 -9.47 9.15
CA HIS A 300 5.78 -9.83 9.96
C HIS A 300 5.81 -11.24 10.54
N SER A 301 6.52 -12.17 9.91
CA SER A 301 6.69 -13.53 10.46
C SER A 301 7.70 -13.57 11.63
N GLY A 302 8.49 -12.51 11.82
CA GLY A 302 9.58 -12.46 12.79
C GLY A 302 10.78 -13.31 12.38
N ASP A 303 10.84 -13.74 11.11
CA ASP A 303 11.90 -14.60 10.57
C ASP A 303 13.01 -13.73 9.94
N PHE A 304 14.11 -13.59 10.68
CA PHE A 304 15.26 -12.78 10.30
C PHE A 304 15.90 -13.29 9.00
N ASP A 305 16.15 -14.61 8.93
CA ASP A 305 16.82 -15.21 7.79
C ASP A 305 15.95 -15.15 6.53
N ALA A 306 14.63 -15.31 6.68
CA ALA A 306 13.69 -15.13 5.55
C ALA A 306 13.69 -13.70 5.01
N LYS A 307 13.80 -12.67 5.89
CA LYS A 307 13.87 -11.28 5.43
C LYS A 307 15.20 -10.98 4.76
N VAL A 308 16.31 -11.50 5.29
CA VAL A 308 17.62 -11.43 4.63
C VAL A 308 17.55 -12.05 3.23
N ALA A 309 17.01 -13.27 3.11
CA ALA A 309 16.86 -13.95 1.83
C ALA A 309 15.96 -13.18 0.81
N ALA A 310 14.90 -12.54 1.29
CA ALA A 310 14.04 -11.71 0.44
C ALA A 310 14.79 -10.48 -0.11
N ILE A 311 15.64 -9.84 0.70
CA ILE A 311 16.51 -8.72 0.27
C ILE A 311 17.53 -9.22 -0.76
N GLU A 312 18.18 -10.35 -0.51
CA GLU A 312 19.16 -10.95 -1.42
C GLU A 312 18.52 -11.37 -2.76
N THR A 313 17.27 -11.84 -2.72
CA THR A 313 16.50 -12.18 -3.92
C THR A 313 16.26 -10.95 -4.80
N PHE A 314 15.91 -9.81 -4.21
CA PHE A 314 15.79 -8.56 -4.94
C PHE A 314 17.15 -8.08 -5.46
N ASP A 315 18.20 -8.15 -4.66
CA ASP A 315 19.58 -7.80 -5.08
C ASP A 315 19.99 -8.57 -6.32
N ALA A 316 19.77 -9.89 -6.35
CA ALA A 316 20.08 -10.73 -7.49
C ALA A 316 19.30 -10.36 -8.77
N ALA A 317 18.09 -9.84 -8.64
CA ALA A 317 17.25 -9.40 -9.75
C ALA A 317 17.55 -7.96 -10.22
N LEU A 318 18.22 -7.15 -9.39
CA LEU A 318 18.46 -5.73 -9.64
C LEU A 318 19.09 -5.42 -11.00
N PRO A 319 20.10 -6.17 -11.51
CA PRO A 319 20.66 -5.92 -12.82
C PRO A 319 19.62 -5.90 -13.94
N SER A 320 18.64 -6.81 -13.92
CA SER A 320 17.58 -6.88 -14.94
C SER A 320 16.66 -5.65 -14.90
N PHE A 321 16.43 -5.08 -13.72
CA PHE A 321 15.69 -3.82 -13.59
C PHE A 321 16.49 -2.62 -14.11
N LEU A 322 17.81 -2.59 -13.88
CA LEU A 322 18.69 -1.52 -14.36
C LEU A 322 18.85 -1.52 -15.88
N GLU A 323 18.77 -2.69 -16.53
CA GLU A 323 18.78 -2.84 -18.00
C GLU A 323 17.64 -2.11 -18.70
N ALA A 324 16.55 -1.77 -17.99
CA ALA A 324 15.46 -0.96 -18.53
C ALA A 324 15.90 0.46 -18.94
N GLY A 325 17.04 0.95 -18.43
CA GLY A 325 17.65 2.20 -18.86
C GLY A 325 16.97 3.46 -18.35
N LEU A 326 16.41 3.42 -17.13
CA LEU A 326 15.85 4.59 -16.44
C LEU A 326 16.92 5.64 -16.15
N ASP A 327 16.59 6.93 -16.31
CA ASP A 327 17.50 8.04 -16.02
C ASP A 327 17.70 8.25 -14.51
N VAL A 328 16.66 7.98 -13.73
CA VAL A 328 16.67 8.07 -12.26
C VAL A 328 16.09 6.79 -11.67
N VAL A 329 16.80 6.20 -10.74
CA VAL A 329 16.35 5.02 -9.96
C VAL A 329 16.38 5.37 -8.49
N ALA A 330 15.23 5.23 -7.82
CA ALA A 330 15.13 5.31 -6.37
C ALA A 330 14.76 3.95 -5.78
N ILE A 331 15.47 3.52 -4.73
CA ILE A 331 15.20 2.28 -4.00
C ILE A 331 14.96 2.64 -2.54
N THR A 332 13.81 2.23 -1.98
CA THR A 332 13.42 2.53 -0.60
C THR A 332 12.37 1.55 -0.09
N GLY A 333 11.83 1.79 1.11
CA GLY A 333 10.65 1.11 1.68
C GLY A 333 9.51 2.08 1.93
N ASP A 334 8.31 1.56 2.10
CA ASP A 334 7.10 2.31 2.47
C ASP A 334 6.87 2.39 3.99
N HIS A 335 7.59 1.59 4.74
CA HIS A 335 7.75 1.58 6.21
C HIS A 335 8.90 0.66 6.60
N SER A 336 9.23 0.65 7.88
CA SER A 336 10.12 -0.35 8.46
C SER A 336 9.29 -1.48 9.09
N THR A 337 9.66 -2.74 8.84
CA THR A 337 9.05 -3.93 9.46
C THR A 337 10.15 -4.82 10.06
N PRO A 338 10.75 -4.40 11.19
CA PRO A 338 11.79 -5.17 11.83
C PRO A 338 11.30 -6.55 12.27
N THR A 339 12.03 -7.60 11.98
CA THR A 339 11.69 -8.96 12.42
C THR A 339 11.64 -9.08 13.93
N SER A 340 12.49 -8.34 14.63
CA SER A 340 12.52 -8.26 16.10
C SER A 340 11.22 -7.71 16.72
N MET A 341 10.41 -6.98 15.94
CA MET A 341 9.10 -6.47 16.35
C MET A 341 7.93 -7.26 15.75
N ALA A 342 8.15 -7.98 14.65
CA ALA A 342 7.14 -8.68 13.85
C ALA A 342 5.93 -7.77 13.48
N GLN A 343 6.18 -6.49 13.34
CA GLN A 343 5.19 -5.45 13.02
C GLN A 343 5.86 -4.20 12.46
N HIS A 344 5.06 -3.30 11.86
CA HIS A 344 5.58 -2.03 11.40
C HIS A 344 6.14 -1.19 12.55
N SER A 345 7.12 -0.34 12.22
CA SER A 345 7.70 0.60 13.16
C SER A 345 7.81 2.01 12.55
N TRP A 346 8.01 3.00 13.42
CA TRP A 346 8.09 4.43 13.06
C TRP A 346 9.48 4.88 12.56
N HIS A 347 10.42 3.95 12.46
CA HIS A 347 11.79 4.27 12.08
C HIS A 347 11.86 4.70 10.61
N PRO A 348 12.74 5.68 10.28
CA PRO A 348 12.99 6.05 8.90
C PRO A 348 13.48 4.87 8.07
N VAL A 349 13.09 4.85 6.79
CA VAL A 349 13.53 3.81 5.85
C VAL A 349 14.77 4.26 5.09
N PRO A 350 15.68 3.35 4.68
CA PRO A 350 16.81 3.65 3.80
C PRO A 350 16.33 4.19 2.45
N LEU A 351 17.11 5.11 1.86
CA LEU A 351 16.91 5.66 0.53
C LEU A 351 18.21 5.61 -0.26
N LEU A 352 18.13 5.07 -1.48
CA LEU A 352 19.17 5.17 -2.50
C LEU A 352 18.58 5.91 -3.72
N VAL A 353 19.28 6.90 -4.24
CA VAL A 353 18.93 7.59 -5.50
C VAL A 353 20.11 7.52 -6.45
N HIS A 354 19.94 6.85 -7.58
CA HIS A 354 20.90 6.79 -8.68
C HIS A 354 20.45 7.69 -9.82
N SER A 355 21.36 8.52 -10.33
CA SER A 355 21.20 9.31 -11.54
C SER A 355 22.57 9.85 -11.98
N ARG A 356 22.61 10.58 -13.10
CA ARG A 356 23.83 11.28 -13.55
C ARG A 356 24.22 12.50 -12.68
N ARG A 357 23.40 12.88 -11.69
CA ARG A 357 23.52 14.10 -10.89
C ARG A 357 23.72 13.83 -9.41
N VAL A 358 24.12 12.64 -9.05
CA VAL A 358 24.39 12.26 -7.66
C VAL A 358 25.73 12.78 -7.16
N LEU A 359 25.86 12.92 -5.84
CA LEU A 359 27.12 13.20 -5.16
C LEU A 359 27.41 12.05 -4.16
N PRO A 360 27.96 10.92 -4.64
CA PRO A 360 28.18 9.75 -3.81
C PRO A 360 29.15 10.03 -2.66
N VAL A 361 28.85 9.48 -1.49
CA VAL A 361 29.78 9.50 -0.35
C VAL A 361 30.56 8.20 -0.32
N GLU A 362 31.88 8.28 -0.46
CA GLU A 362 32.75 7.11 -0.53
C GLU A 362 32.68 6.27 0.76
N GLY A 363 32.59 4.95 0.59
CA GLY A 363 32.61 4.01 1.73
C GLY A 363 31.33 3.90 2.53
N VAL A 364 30.25 4.55 2.11
CA VAL A 364 28.92 4.45 2.74
C VAL A 364 28.09 3.34 2.09
N PRO A 365 27.74 2.26 2.81
CA PRO A 365 26.91 1.18 2.29
C PRO A 365 25.42 1.56 2.31
N PHE A 366 24.62 0.92 1.45
CA PHE A 366 23.17 1.03 1.49
C PHE A 366 22.60 0.15 2.63
N THR A 367 22.61 0.70 3.83
CA THR A 367 22.06 0.09 5.05
C THR A 367 21.39 1.17 5.91
N GLU A 368 20.63 0.78 6.92
CA GLU A 368 19.98 1.75 7.81
C GLU A 368 21.01 2.69 8.48
N ARG A 369 22.15 2.15 8.90
CA ARG A 369 23.22 2.96 9.52
C ARG A 369 24.03 3.72 8.49
N GLY A 370 24.35 3.10 7.35
CA GLY A 370 25.07 3.76 6.28
C GLY A 370 24.32 5.00 5.77
N CYS A 371 23.02 4.86 5.52
CA CYS A 371 22.17 5.94 5.05
C CYS A 371 22.05 7.15 6.01
N ILE A 372 22.51 7.03 7.28
CA ILE A 372 22.63 8.17 8.19
C ILE A 372 23.72 9.16 7.70
N TYR A 373 24.75 8.65 7.06
CA TYR A 373 25.93 9.41 6.62
C TYR A 373 25.89 9.76 5.14
N GLY A 374 24.81 9.43 4.43
CA GLY A 374 24.63 9.78 3.03
C GLY A 374 24.37 11.29 2.83
N ASP A 375 24.64 11.77 1.63
CA ASP A 375 24.56 13.19 1.22
C ASP A 375 23.12 13.75 1.24
N ILE A 376 22.10 12.92 1.04
CA ILE A 376 20.68 13.33 1.12
C ILE A 376 20.26 13.62 2.57
N GLY A 377 20.87 12.96 3.57
CA GLY A 377 20.47 13.07 4.96
C GLY A 377 19.12 12.38 5.23
N THR A 378 18.25 13.03 6.03
CA THR A 378 16.89 12.53 6.30
C THR A 378 15.87 13.51 5.75
N ILE A 379 15.06 13.05 4.80
CA ILE A 379 13.99 13.83 4.17
C ILE A 379 12.62 13.30 4.61
N ARG A 380 11.56 14.10 4.45
CA ARG A 380 10.18 13.64 4.59
C ARG A 380 9.73 12.94 3.32
N GLY A 381 8.79 12.00 3.43
CA GLY A 381 8.30 11.25 2.26
C GLY A 381 7.81 12.17 1.13
N GLN A 382 7.09 13.25 1.47
CA GLN A 382 6.60 14.22 0.48
C GLN A 382 7.72 15.00 -0.26
N GLU A 383 8.95 14.93 0.21
CA GLU A 383 10.11 15.58 -0.40
C GLU A 383 10.81 14.67 -1.42
N LEU A 384 10.42 13.37 -1.47
CA LEU A 384 11.02 12.42 -2.41
C LEU A 384 10.72 12.81 -3.87
N MET A 385 9.45 13.02 -4.23
CA MET A 385 9.09 13.33 -5.61
C MET A 385 9.77 14.58 -6.17
N PRO A 386 9.80 15.74 -5.46
CA PRO A 386 10.58 16.90 -5.90
C PRO A 386 12.07 16.57 -6.10
N LEU A 387 12.68 15.76 -5.23
CA LEU A 387 14.07 15.35 -5.37
C LEU A 387 14.28 14.52 -6.65
N LEU A 388 13.43 13.54 -6.93
CA LEU A 388 13.52 12.70 -8.13
C LEU A 388 13.28 13.49 -9.41
N LEU A 389 12.34 14.45 -9.40
CA LEU A 389 12.11 15.36 -10.53
C LEU A 389 13.35 16.22 -10.83
N ALA A 390 14.04 16.72 -9.78
CA ALA A 390 15.29 17.47 -9.94
C ALA A 390 16.38 16.60 -10.57
N HIS A 391 16.55 15.35 -10.11
CA HIS A 391 17.50 14.39 -10.67
C HIS A 391 17.19 14.02 -12.13
N ALA A 392 15.91 14.06 -12.52
CA ALA A 392 15.43 13.78 -13.88
C ALA A 392 15.41 15.00 -14.82
N ASP A 393 15.97 16.15 -14.43
CA ASP A 393 15.88 17.40 -15.20
C ASP A 393 14.44 17.90 -15.46
N ARG A 394 13.52 17.60 -14.55
CA ARG A 394 12.09 17.95 -14.69
C ARG A 394 11.67 19.14 -13.84
N LEU A 395 12.63 19.89 -13.28
CA LEU A 395 12.35 21.12 -12.54
C LEU A 395 13.12 22.31 -13.09
N ASP A 396 12.44 23.46 -13.18
CA ASP A 396 13.04 24.76 -13.36
C ASP A 396 13.54 25.32 -12.03
N LYS A 397 14.49 26.28 -12.09
CA LYS A 397 14.93 26.96 -10.89
C LYS A 397 13.82 27.85 -10.34
N PHE A 398 13.73 27.93 -9.03
CA PHE A 398 12.85 28.87 -8.35
C PHE A 398 13.51 30.25 -8.27
N GLY A 399 12.85 31.25 -8.79
CA GLY A 399 13.35 32.63 -8.81
C GLY A 399 14.29 32.94 -9.99
N ALA A 400 14.69 34.22 -10.09
CA ALA A 400 15.50 34.76 -11.18
C ALA A 400 16.96 34.28 -11.15
#